data_a151a90dfb526df313349bfcebd4fb5b
#
_entry.id   a151a90dfb526df313349bfcebd4fb5b
#
_cell.length_a   1.000
_cell.length_b   1.000
_cell.length_c   1.000
_cell.angle_alpha   90.00
_cell.angle_beta   90.00
_cell.angle_gamma   90.00
#
_symmetry.space_group_name_H-M   'P 1'
#
loop_
_entity.id
_entity.type
_entity.pdbx_description
1 polymer ?
#
loop_
_entity_poly.entity_id
_entity_poly.type
_entity_poly.pdbx_seq_one_letter_code
_entity_poly.pdbx_strand_id
1 'polypeptide(L)'
;MLWITLFSGKIGVFGGMCSLMTYIETKLKREIVIDSIITIHYFEYMRDFVFRGESHDFWEFMYVDKGSVIVQGGEHQFTLHAGDIIFHEPNEFHAIRSVGNSSPNLVAVSFVSHSPAMGEFRGKKMTLNMEERTLISHILDTARKVLSTPMNIPSVEQVKLRADAPIGSQQMILLYLELFLVTVLQNNATPDVFPRRRITGTFVSPVELSGTREKRLQEITEFMEFHICEQLSLDQLCEHFSLSRSSIQKLFQKEKGCGPMEYVN
;
A
#
# COMPACT_ATOMS: atom_id res chain seq x y z
N MET A 1 -14.40 -8.56 -47.74
CA MET A 1 -14.86 -9.79 -48.39
C MET A 1 -16.20 -10.14 -47.78
N LEU A 2 -17.31 -9.75 -48.46
CA LEU A 2 -18.67 -10.00 -48.01
C LEU A 2 -19.05 -11.45 -48.35
N TRP A 3 -19.56 -12.19 -47.35
CA TRP A 3 -20.25 -13.43 -47.61
C TRP A 3 -21.75 -13.14 -47.66
N ILE A 4 -22.32 -13.20 -48.87
CA ILE A 4 -23.77 -13.17 -49.11
C ILE A 4 -24.22 -14.62 -49.24
N THR A 5 -25.04 -15.10 -48.29
CA THR A 5 -25.76 -16.37 -48.43
C THR A 5 -27.20 -16.04 -48.78
N LEU A 6 -27.56 -16.36 -50.03
CA LEU A 6 -28.93 -16.26 -50.51
C LEU A 6 -29.75 -17.45 -49.99
N PHE A 7 -30.77 -17.21 -49.18
CA PHE A 7 -31.88 -18.11 -48.95
C PHE A 7 -33.16 -17.44 -49.43
N SER A 8 -33.82 -18.17 -50.35
CA SER A 8 -35.07 -17.79 -50.97
C SER A 8 -36.22 -17.79 -49.96
N GLY A 9 -36.98 -16.70 -49.93
CA GLY A 9 -38.33 -16.73 -49.40
C GLY A 9 -38.66 -15.62 -48.36
N LYS A 10 -39.35 -14.59 -48.87
CA LYS A 10 -40.09 -13.53 -48.15
C LYS A 10 -39.25 -12.48 -47.40
N ILE A 11 -39.11 -11.33 -48.05
CA ILE A 11 -38.62 -10.08 -47.48
C ILE A 11 -39.65 -9.56 -46.46
N GLY A 12 -39.42 -9.82 -45.21
CA GLY A 12 -40.00 -9.07 -44.11
C GLY A 12 -39.07 -7.92 -43.78
N VAL A 13 -39.41 -6.69 -44.15
CA VAL A 13 -38.70 -5.48 -43.72
C VAL A 13 -38.99 -5.26 -42.24
N PHE A 14 -38.17 -5.86 -41.37
CA PHE A 14 -38.08 -5.42 -39.97
C PHE A 14 -37.18 -4.19 -39.97
N GLY A 15 -37.81 -3.01 -40.00
CA GLY A 15 -37.19 -1.74 -39.70
C GLY A 15 -36.76 -1.69 -38.23
N GLY A 16 -35.75 -2.45 -37.86
CA GLY A 16 -35.03 -2.28 -36.61
C GLY A 16 -34.09 -1.08 -36.75
N MET A 17 -34.50 0.06 -36.24
CA MET A 17 -33.61 1.20 -36.02
C MET A 17 -32.46 0.73 -35.12
N CYS A 18 -31.31 0.39 -35.72
CA CYS A 18 -30.08 0.15 -34.96
C CYS A 18 -29.71 1.48 -34.29
N SER A 19 -30.08 1.62 -33.02
CA SER A 19 -29.65 2.73 -32.21
C SER A 19 -28.13 2.64 -32.12
N LEU A 20 -27.43 3.52 -32.81
CA LEU A 20 -25.99 3.74 -32.64
C LEU A 20 -25.78 4.18 -31.21
N MET A 21 -25.36 3.25 -30.33
CA MET A 21 -24.93 3.60 -28.98
C MET A 21 -23.67 4.47 -29.09
N THR A 22 -23.77 5.69 -28.66
CA THR A 22 -22.63 6.60 -28.60
C THR A 22 -22.00 6.48 -27.22
N TYR A 23 -20.81 5.90 -27.15
CA TYR A 23 -20.01 5.86 -25.91
C TYR A 23 -19.26 7.18 -25.77
N ILE A 24 -19.26 7.72 -24.57
CA ILE A 24 -18.60 8.99 -24.24
C ILE A 24 -17.42 8.69 -23.31
N GLU A 25 -16.22 9.09 -23.73
CA GLU A 25 -14.99 8.94 -22.93
C GLU A 25 -15.04 9.85 -21.70
N THR A 26 -14.73 9.29 -20.53
CA THR A 26 -14.52 10.07 -19.30
C THR A 26 -13.04 10.01 -18.93
N LYS A 27 -12.38 11.15 -18.95
CA LYS A 27 -10.97 11.28 -18.55
C LYS A 27 -10.86 11.31 -17.02
N LEU A 28 -10.04 10.40 -16.48
CA LEU A 28 -9.72 10.36 -15.07
C LEU A 28 -8.48 11.21 -14.79
N LYS A 29 -8.47 11.88 -13.64
CA LYS A 29 -7.35 12.68 -13.17
C LYS A 29 -6.32 11.79 -12.45
N ARG A 30 -5.05 12.02 -12.70
CA ARG A 30 -3.95 11.46 -11.91
C ARG A 30 -3.47 12.55 -10.95
N GLU A 31 -3.57 12.30 -9.65
CA GLU A 31 -3.17 13.26 -8.60
C GLU A 31 -1.67 13.21 -8.34
N ILE A 32 -1.09 12.00 -8.33
CA ILE A 32 0.35 11.78 -8.15
C ILE A 32 0.86 10.98 -9.34
N VAL A 33 1.98 11.43 -9.89
CA VAL A 33 2.72 10.78 -10.97
C VAL A 33 4.17 10.71 -10.55
N ILE A 34 4.76 9.52 -10.63
CA ILE A 34 6.19 9.31 -10.39
C ILE A 34 6.90 9.34 -11.73
N ASP A 35 7.81 10.30 -11.89
CA ASP A 35 8.55 10.49 -13.12
C ASP A 35 9.74 9.52 -13.23
N SER A 36 10.44 9.29 -12.11
CA SER A 36 11.56 8.34 -12.04
C SER A 36 11.87 7.91 -10.60
N ILE A 37 12.60 6.80 -10.49
CA ILE A 37 13.17 6.29 -9.22
C ILE A 37 14.65 6.61 -9.21
N ILE A 38 15.16 7.13 -8.10
CA ILE A 38 16.59 7.36 -7.85
C ILE A 38 17.15 6.14 -7.13
N THR A 39 16.65 5.83 -5.93
CA THR A 39 17.06 4.67 -5.14
C THR A 39 15.89 3.98 -4.45
N ILE A 40 16.06 2.71 -4.13
CA ILE A 40 15.19 1.94 -3.24
C ILE A 40 16.11 1.17 -2.30
N HIS A 41 16.07 1.48 -1.02
CA HIS A 41 16.91 0.89 0.00
C HIS A 41 16.11 0.16 1.07
N TYR A 42 16.69 -0.91 1.58
CA TYR A 42 16.29 -1.56 2.82
C TYR A 42 17.55 -1.75 3.67
N PHE A 43 17.67 -1.00 4.74
CA PHE A 43 18.83 -1.00 5.62
C PHE A 43 18.55 -1.74 6.92
N GLU A 44 19.48 -2.58 7.32
CA GLU A 44 19.55 -3.17 8.65
C GLU A 44 20.76 -2.56 9.37
N TYR A 45 20.51 -1.55 10.17
CA TYR A 45 21.58 -0.83 10.84
C TYR A 45 21.99 -1.45 12.16
N MET A 46 23.28 -1.30 12.47
CA MET A 46 23.81 -1.63 13.80
C MET A 46 23.41 -0.56 14.82
N ARG A 47 23.61 -0.90 16.11
CA ARG A 47 23.49 0.07 17.19
C ARG A 47 24.46 1.24 16.94
N ASP A 48 24.11 2.41 17.45
CA ASP A 48 24.92 3.62 17.34
C ASP A 48 25.15 4.13 15.89
N PHE A 49 24.29 3.72 14.95
CA PHE A 49 24.32 4.25 13.60
C PHE A 49 24.05 5.74 13.57
N VAL A 50 24.88 6.47 12.82
CA VAL A 50 24.75 7.91 12.57
C VAL A 50 25.01 8.19 11.09
N PHE A 51 23.98 8.68 10.42
CA PHE A 51 24.10 9.33 9.11
C PHE A 51 24.10 10.84 9.34
N ARG A 52 25.19 11.51 8.91
CA ARG A 52 25.42 12.93 9.20
C ARG A 52 24.54 13.88 8.38
N GLY A 53 23.87 13.35 7.37
CA GLY A 53 22.88 14.04 6.57
C GLY A 53 23.35 14.42 5.17
N GLU A 54 22.37 14.71 4.36
CA GLU A 54 22.49 15.16 2.98
C GLU A 54 21.31 16.07 2.60
N SER A 55 21.38 16.64 1.42
CA SER A 55 20.31 17.40 0.77
C SER A 55 20.37 17.11 -0.72
N HIS A 56 19.24 16.86 -1.35
CA HIS A 56 19.11 16.51 -2.76
C HIS A 56 17.84 17.13 -3.36
N ASP A 57 17.73 17.19 -4.67
CA ASP A 57 16.67 17.88 -5.41
C ASP A 57 15.47 16.99 -5.80
N PHE A 58 15.30 15.86 -5.11
CA PHE A 58 14.21 14.91 -5.30
C PHE A 58 13.52 14.58 -3.98
N TRP A 59 12.35 13.93 -4.06
CA TRP A 59 11.61 13.43 -2.90
C TRP A 59 12.24 12.16 -2.36
N GLU A 60 12.26 12.02 -1.04
CA GLU A 60 12.57 10.77 -0.37
C GLU A 60 11.56 10.52 0.75
N PHE A 61 11.12 9.28 0.91
CA PHE A 61 10.51 8.88 2.16
C PHE A 61 11.37 7.89 2.92
N MET A 62 11.29 7.97 4.24
CA MET A 62 11.90 7.02 5.13
C MET A 62 10.85 6.41 6.05
N TYR A 63 10.74 5.09 6.00
CA TYR A 63 9.86 4.28 6.81
C TYR A 63 10.67 3.44 7.79
N VAL A 64 10.27 3.39 9.07
CA VAL A 64 10.90 2.56 10.10
C VAL A 64 10.16 1.23 10.17
N ASP A 65 10.81 0.17 9.66
CA ASP A 65 10.27 -1.18 9.71
C ASP A 65 10.44 -1.81 11.10
N LYS A 66 11.59 -1.55 11.74
CA LYS A 66 11.93 -2.06 13.08
C LYS A 66 12.75 -1.06 13.86
N GLY A 67 12.57 -1.05 15.18
CA GLY A 67 13.37 -0.22 16.10
C GLY A 67 12.90 1.23 16.14
N SER A 68 13.84 2.13 16.41
CA SER A 68 13.57 3.56 16.53
C SER A 68 14.76 4.39 16.09
N VAL A 69 14.50 5.53 15.49
CA VAL A 69 15.51 6.50 15.04
C VAL A 69 15.10 7.92 15.40
N ILE A 70 16.08 8.80 15.49
CA ILE A 70 15.88 10.24 15.47
C ILE A 70 16.26 10.72 14.07
N VAL A 71 15.34 11.45 13.46
CA VAL A 71 15.48 12.04 12.13
C VAL A 71 15.46 13.55 12.28
N GLN A 72 16.41 14.22 11.63
CA GLN A 72 16.35 15.65 11.40
C GLN A 72 15.78 15.87 10.00
N GLY A 73 14.80 16.75 9.86
CA GLY A 73 14.25 17.25 8.59
C GLY A 73 14.20 18.78 8.66
N GLY A 74 15.08 19.44 7.88
CA GLY A 74 15.29 20.88 7.99
C GLY A 74 15.70 21.29 9.40
N GLU A 75 14.93 22.20 10.01
CA GLU A 75 15.15 22.69 11.38
C GLU A 75 14.46 21.80 12.45
N HIS A 76 13.66 20.82 12.04
CA HIS A 76 12.88 19.99 12.94
C HIS A 76 13.56 18.65 13.23
N GLN A 77 13.29 18.12 14.41
CA GLN A 77 13.76 16.80 14.81
C GLN A 77 12.58 15.93 15.23
N PHE A 78 12.54 14.70 14.72
CA PHE A 78 11.47 13.73 14.95
C PHE A 78 12.04 12.45 15.55
N THR A 79 11.34 11.87 16.52
CA THR A 79 11.57 10.48 16.91
C THR A 79 10.58 9.61 16.18
N LEU A 80 11.09 8.66 15.38
CA LEU A 80 10.30 7.69 14.65
C LEU A 80 10.46 6.33 15.29
N HIS A 81 9.35 5.60 15.39
CA HIS A 81 9.26 4.22 15.86
C HIS A 81 8.83 3.29 14.72
N ALA A 82 8.95 1.98 14.93
CA ALA A 82 8.44 1.00 13.97
C ALA A 82 7.00 1.31 13.55
N GLY A 83 6.78 1.41 12.24
CA GLY A 83 5.51 1.82 11.64
C GLY A 83 5.41 3.29 11.27
N ASP A 84 6.32 4.14 11.73
CA ASP A 84 6.34 5.56 11.38
C ASP A 84 7.04 5.80 10.04
N ILE A 85 6.59 6.82 9.32
CA ILE A 85 7.16 7.32 8.07
C ILE A 85 7.31 8.84 8.13
N ILE A 86 8.33 9.36 7.45
CA ILE A 86 8.53 10.78 7.18
C ILE A 86 8.89 10.98 5.71
N PHE A 87 8.52 12.12 5.14
CA PHE A 87 8.88 12.52 3.79
C PHE A 87 9.81 13.73 3.83
N HIS A 88 10.88 13.64 3.06
CA HIS A 88 11.82 14.74 2.80
C HIS A 88 11.53 15.34 1.43
N GLU A 89 11.25 16.64 1.42
CA GLU A 89 11.02 17.36 0.17
C GLU A 89 12.34 17.73 -0.53
N PRO A 90 12.32 18.02 -1.84
CA PRO A 90 13.50 18.49 -2.55
C PRO A 90 14.20 19.65 -1.84
N ASN A 91 15.53 19.53 -1.69
CA ASN A 91 16.43 20.48 -1.03
C ASN A 91 16.26 20.58 0.51
N GLU A 92 15.48 19.74 1.15
CA GLU A 92 15.45 19.64 2.60
C GLU A 92 16.71 18.90 3.09
N PHE A 93 17.45 19.52 4.02
CA PHE A 93 18.53 18.80 4.71
C PHE A 93 17.94 17.78 5.67
N HIS A 94 18.41 16.54 5.61
CA HIS A 94 17.98 15.49 6.52
C HIS A 94 19.13 14.62 7.00
N ALA A 95 19.03 14.16 8.24
CA ALA A 95 20.02 13.33 8.93
C ALA A 95 19.33 12.31 9.82
N ILE A 96 20.00 11.19 10.12
CA ILE A 96 19.42 10.08 10.86
C ILE A 96 20.43 9.56 11.88
N ARG A 97 19.92 9.19 13.07
CA ARG A 97 20.69 8.43 14.06
C ARG A 97 19.81 7.43 14.79
N SER A 98 20.39 6.32 15.18
CA SER A 98 19.73 5.33 16.03
C SER A 98 19.44 5.89 17.43
N VAL A 99 18.47 5.31 18.13
CA VAL A 99 18.11 5.66 19.50
C VAL A 99 18.52 4.56 20.46
N GLY A 100 19.34 4.89 21.43
CA GLY A 100 19.76 3.97 22.51
C GLY A 100 20.36 2.68 21.96
N ASN A 101 19.92 1.53 22.46
CA ASN A 101 20.36 0.20 22.01
C ASN A 101 19.57 -0.35 20.81
N SER A 102 18.83 0.50 20.09
CA SER A 102 18.05 0.08 18.93
C SER A 102 18.95 -0.28 17.74
N SER A 103 18.64 -1.38 17.07
CA SER A 103 19.19 -1.74 15.76
C SER A 103 18.04 -1.58 14.75
N PRO A 104 17.89 -0.41 14.13
CA PRO A 104 16.73 -0.12 13.30
C PRO A 104 16.85 -0.75 11.92
N ASN A 105 15.69 -1.17 11.37
CA ASN A 105 15.55 -1.48 9.96
C ASN A 105 14.75 -0.35 9.31
N LEU A 106 15.29 0.19 8.23
CA LEU A 106 14.73 1.33 7.52
C LEU A 106 14.51 1.02 6.05
N VAL A 107 13.42 1.52 5.51
CA VAL A 107 13.16 1.61 4.08
C VAL A 107 13.33 3.07 3.67
N ALA A 108 14.20 3.33 2.70
CA ALA A 108 14.33 4.65 2.06
C ALA A 108 14.04 4.50 0.56
N VAL A 109 13.14 5.32 0.05
CA VAL A 109 12.80 5.34 -1.38
C VAL A 109 12.88 6.78 -1.87
N SER A 110 13.79 6.99 -2.82
CA SER A 110 14.06 8.30 -3.42
C SER A 110 13.53 8.32 -4.85
N PHE A 111 12.77 9.35 -5.19
CA PHE A 111 12.05 9.44 -6.47
C PHE A 111 11.78 10.87 -6.88
N VAL A 112 11.57 11.07 -8.18
CA VAL A 112 11.19 12.36 -8.76
C VAL A 112 9.67 12.38 -8.97
N SER A 113 9.03 13.43 -8.48
CA SER A 113 7.63 13.76 -8.76
C SER A 113 7.42 15.26 -8.74
N HIS A 114 6.77 15.78 -9.78
CA HIS A 114 6.39 17.20 -9.90
C HIS A 114 4.90 17.42 -9.60
N SER A 115 4.22 16.41 -9.08
CA SER A 115 2.80 16.47 -8.77
C SER A 115 2.54 17.44 -7.61
N PRO A 116 1.65 18.43 -7.76
CA PRO A 116 1.34 19.39 -6.67
C PRO A 116 0.87 18.73 -5.38
N ALA A 117 0.20 17.57 -5.48
CA ALA A 117 -0.28 16.79 -4.34
C ALA A 117 0.85 16.29 -3.41
N MET A 118 2.09 16.20 -3.90
CA MET A 118 3.25 15.87 -3.06
C MET A 118 3.47 16.88 -1.93
N GLY A 119 3.03 18.14 -2.12
CA GLY A 119 3.11 19.17 -1.08
C GLY A 119 2.38 18.80 0.22
N GLU A 120 1.40 17.89 0.18
CA GLU A 120 0.67 17.41 1.35
C GLU A 120 1.51 16.55 2.30
N PHE A 121 2.66 16.07 1.86
CA PHE A 121 3.58 15.26 2.67
C PHE A 121 4.62 16.08 3.43
N ARG A 122 4.76 17.37 3.14
CA ARG A 122 5.80 18.25 3.70
C ARG A 122 5.73 18.32 5.22
N GLY A 123 6.87 18.06 5.86
CA GLY A 123 7.03 18.22 7.31
C GLY A 123 6.11 17.35 8.17
N LYS A 124 5.52 16.29 7.60
CA LYS A 124 4.57 15.42 8.30
C LYS A 124 5.23 14.10 8.66
N LYS A 125 5.21 13.79 9.95
CA LYS A 125 5.38 12.45 10.47
C LYS A 125 4.01 11.75 10.48
N MET A 126 3.94 10.54 9.97
CA MET A 126 2.72 9.72 9.94
C MET A 126 3.02 8.31 10.45
N THR A 127 1.99 7.61 10.94
CA THR A 127 2.09 6.18 11.29
C THR A 127 1.26 5.40 10.28
N LEU A 128 1.90 4.47 9.57
CA LEU A 128 1.27 3.69 8.52
C LEU A 128 0.36 2.59 9.09
N ASN A 129 -0.81 2.44 8.49
CA ASN A 129 -1.68 1.31 8.74
C ASN A 129 -1.19 0.04 8.01
N MET A 130 -1.90 -1.08 8.17
CA MET A 130 -1.51 -2.37 7.60
C MET A 130 -1.50 -2.36 6.07
N GLU A 131 -2.50 -1.75 5.43
CA GLU A 131 -2.60 -1.65 3.98
C GLU A 131 -1.41 -0.88 3.39
N GLU A 132 -1.09 0.27 3.98
CA GLU A 132 0.04 1.11 3.56
C GLU A 132 1.39 0.39 3.71
N ARG A 133 1.57 -0.38 4.80
CA ARG A 133 2.77 -1.23 5.01
C ARG A 133 2.86 -2.35 3.99
N THR A 134 1.73 -2.96 3.64
CA THR A 134 1.67 -3.99 2.60
C THR A 134 2.12 -3.44 1.25
N LEU A 135 1.72 -2.21 0.90
CA LEU A 135 2.17 -1.55 -0.32
C LEU A 135 3.69 -1.31 -0.33
N ILE A 136 4.30 -0.92 0.79
CA ILE A 136 5.77 -0.83 0.91
C ILE A 136 6.41 -2.21 0.67
N SER A 137 5.84 -3.28 1.23
CA SER A 137 6.34 -4.65 0.99
C SER A 137 6.29 -5.02 -0.49
N HIS A 138 5.20 -4.68 -1.20
CA HIS A 138 5.10 -4.90 -2.64
C HIS A 138 6.12 -4.11 -3.45
N ILE A 139 6.42 -2.86 -3.06
CA ILE A 139 7.49 -2.06 -3.67
C ILE A 139 8.84 -2.79 -3.52
N LEU A 140 9.19 -3.21 -2.31
CA LEU A 140 10.45 -3.89 -2.01
C LEU A 140 10.57 -5.23 -2.74
N ASP A 141 9.53 -6.05 -2.73
CA ASP A 141 9.52 -7.35 -3.40
C ASP A 141 9.63 -7.23 -4.92
N THR A 142 9.00 -6.21 -5.49
CA THR A 142 9.12 -5.92 -6.92
C THR A 142 10.51 -5.38 -7.24
N ALA A 143 11.06 -4.49 -6.41
CA ALA A 143 12.41 -3.97 -6.57
C ALA A 143 13.46 -5.09 -6.55
N ARG A 144 13.36 -6.08 -5.66
CA ARG A 144 14.26 -7.25 -5.63
C ARG A 144 14.27 -8.06 -6.93
N LYS A 145 13.15 -8.09 -7.66
CA LYS A 145 13.03 -8.78 -8.96
C LYS A 145 13.54 -7.96 -10.12
N VAL A 146 13.48 -6.64 -10.02
CA VAL A 146 13.78 -5.70 -11.11
C VAL A 146 15.19 -5.14 -11.04
N LEU A 147 15.70 -4.90 -9.83
CA LEU A 147 16.98 -4.24 -9.64
C LEU A 147 18.12 -5.26 -9.54
N SER A 148 19.23 -4.98 -10.22
CA SER A 148 20.51 -5.68 -10.03
C SER A 148 21.37 -5.03 -8.93
N THR A 149 21.05 -3.80 -8.56
CA THR A 149 21.74 -3.04 -7.51
C THR A 149 21.29 -3.56 -6.14
N PRO A 150 22.23 -3.86 -5.22
CA PRO A 150 21.89 -4.23 -3.84
C PRO A 150 21.15 -3.10 -3.11
N MET A 151 20.11 -3.44 -2.38
CA MET A 151 19.27 -2.46 -1.66
C MET A 151 19.84 -2.06 -0.30
N ASN A 152 20.87 -2.76 0.19
CA ASN A 152 21.46 -2.53 1.51
C ASN A 152 22.80 -1.77 1.49
N ILE A 153 23.15 -1.17 0.37
CA ILE A 153 24.42 -0.43 0.20
C ILE A 153 24.09 1.08 0.16
N PRO A 154 24.47 1.87 1.20
CA PRO A 154 24.14 3.29 1.27
C PRO A 154 24.80 4.15 0.18
N SER A 155 25.96 3.73 -0.35
CA SER A 155 26.70 4.46 -1.39
C SER A 155 26.16 4.29 -2.81
N VAL A 156 25.00 3.65 -2.96
CA VAL A 156 24.33 3.52 -4.25
C VAL A 156 23.60 4.83 -4.57
N GLU A 157 24.06 5.52 -5.59
CA GLU A 157 23.47 6.79 -6.06
C GLU A 157 22.51 6.59 -7.23
N GLN A 158 22.53 5.42 -7.86
CA GLN A 158 21.68 5.08 -9.00
C GLN A 158 21.35 3.58 -9.00
N VAL A 159 20.08 3.25 -9.10
CA VAL A 159 19.67 1.86 -9.30
C VAL A 159 19.95 1.40 -10.73
N LYS A 160 20.34 0.12 -10.87
CA LYS A 160 20.52 -0.55 -12.16
C LYS A 160 19.47 -1.63 -12.31
N LEU A 161 18.91 -1.69 -13.51
CA LEU A 161 17.90 -2.69 -13.86
C LEU A 161 18.55 -4.01 -14.26
N ARG A 162 17.90 -5.12 -13.96
CA ARG A 162 18.27 -6.44 -14.45
C ARG A 162 17.88 -6.57 -15.92
N ALA A 163 18.75 -7.17 -16.72
CA ALA A 163 18.47 -7.42 -18.14
C ALA A 163 17.35 -8.47 -18.33
N ASP A 164 17.17 -9.37 -17.36
CA ASP A 164 16.19 -10.44 -17.32
C ASP A 164 14.94 -10.10 -16.50
N ALA A 165 14.72 -8.83 -16.16
CA ALA A 165 13.55 -8.39 -15.42
C ALA A 165 12.26 -8.74 -16.19
N PRO A 166 11.23 -9.30 -15.52
CA PRO A 166 9.98 -9.65 -16.18
C PRO A 166 9.31 -8.43 -16.83
N ILE A 167 8.64 -8.66 -17.96
CA ILE A 167 7.90 -7.60 -18.66
C ILE A 167 6.88 -6.94 -17.71
N GLY A 168 6.83 -5.61 -17.71
CA GLY A 168 5.92 -4.83 -16.87
C GLY A 168 6.37 -4.64 -15.41
N SER A 169 7.42 -5.34 -14.94
CA SER A 169 7.84 -5.26 -13.54
C SER A 169 8.37 -3.89 -13.13
N GLN A 170 9.00 -3.15 -14.05
CA GLN A 170 9.40 -1.75 -13.80
C GLN A 170 8.17 -0.86 -13.60
N GLN A 171 7.14 -1.05 -14.42
CA GLN A 171 5.87 -0.33 -14.28
C GLN A 171 5.18 -0.68 -12.96
N MET A 172 5.29 -1.93 -12.49
CA MET A 172 4.73 -2.33 -11.19
C MET A 172 5.35 -1.55 -10.02
N ILE A 173 6.65 -1.23 -10.07
CA ILE A 173 7.27 -0.36 -9.04
C ILE A 173 6.56 1.01 -9.02
N LEU A 174 6.39 1.63 -10.18
CA LEU A 174 5.73 2.94 -10.30
C LEU A 174 4.28 2.87 -9.81
N LEU A 175 3.53 1.85 -10.23
CA LEU A 175 2.13 1.67 -9.84
C LEU A 175 1.97 1.45 -8.33
N TYR A 176 2.81 0.61 -7.71
CA TYR A 176 2.77 0.41 -6.25
C TYR A 176 3.17 1.68 -5.50
N LEU A 177 4.16 2.43 -5.98
CA LEU A 177 4.58 3.67 -5.34
C LEU A 177 3.48 4.75 -5.47
N GLU A 178 2.90 4.93 -6.66
CA GLU A 178 1.77 5.85 -6.86
C GLU A 178 0.57 5.44 -5.99
N LEU A 179 0.22 4.15 -5.97
CA LEU A 179 -0.87 3.63 -5.15
C LEU A 179 -0.61 3.87 -3.65
N PHE A 180 0.61 3.59 -3.18
CA PHE A 180 1.03 3.85 -1.80
C PHE A 180 0.83 5.33 -1.44
N LEU A 181 1.39 6.24 -2.24
CA LEU A 181 1.30 7.68 -1.98
C LEU A 181 -0.15 8.19 -1.99
N VAL A 182 -0.96 7.74 -2.95
CA VAL A 182 -2.38 8.11 -3.02
C VAL A 182 -3.15 7.55 -1.83
N THR A 183 -2.87 6.32 -1.40
CA THR A 183 -3.51 5.70 -0.22
C THR A 183 -3.17 6.48 1.06
N VAL A 184 -1.88 6.79 1.27
CA VAL A 184 -1.44 7.60 2.42
C VAL A 184 -2.08 8.98 2.38
N LEU A 185 -2.15 9.62 1.20
CA LEU A 185 -2.79 10.92 1.03
C LEU A 185 -4.27 10.86 1.41
N GLN A 186 -5.02 9.87 0.93
CA GLN A 186 -6.43 9.70 1.22
C GLN A 186 -6.71 9.43 2.70
N ASN A 187 -5.87 8.62 3.35
CA ASN A 187 -6.04 8.28 4.77
C ASN A 187 -5.70 9.44 5.71
N ASN A 188 -4.79 10.34 5.28
CA ASN A 188 -4.32 11.46 6.09
C ASN A 188 -4.88 12.83 5.63
N ALA A 189 -5.71 12.86 4.58
CA ALA A 189 -6.40 14.06 4.17
C ALA A 189 -7.34 14.55 5.27
N THR A 190 -7.30 15.85 5.57
CA THR A 190 -8.28 16.46 6.46
C THR A 190 -9.68 16.35 5.82
N PRO A 191 -10.75 16.20 6.62
CA PRO A 191 -12.11 15.94 6.12
C PRO A 191 -12.66 16.96 5.11
N ASP A 192 -12.07 18.16 5.05
CA ASP A 192 -12.56 19.27 4.21
C ASP A 192 -12.10 19.22 2.74
N VAL A 193 -11.08 18.41 2.40
CA VAL A 193 -10.54 18.38 1.02
C VAL A 193 -11.14 17.25 0.18
N PHE A 194 -11.48 16.14 0.80
CA PHE A 194 -12.19 15.06 0.13
C PHE A 194 -13.34 14.58 1.04
N PRO A 195 -14.61 14.81 0.66
CA PRO A 195 -15.70 14.15 1.37
C PRO A 195 -15.40 12.64 1.28
N ARG A 196 -15.07 12.05 2.42
CA ARG A 196 -14.93 10.60 2.54
C ARG A 196 -16.26 9.98 2.11
N ARG A 197 -16.44 9.74 0.83
CA ARG A 197 -17.34 8.68 0.40
C ARG A 197 -16.66 7.43 0.95
N ARG A 198 -17.09 7.03 2.13
CA ARG A 198 -16.86 5.67 2.60
C ARG A 198 -17.29 4.78 1.43
N ILE A 199 -16.32 4.26 0.70
CA ILE A 199 -16.51 2.97 0.08
C ILE A 199 -16.67 2.10 1.32
N THR A 200 -17.89 1.71 1.61
CA THR A 200 -18.22 0.80 2.69
C THR A 200 -17.80 -0.60 2.30
N GLY A 201 -16.49 -0.80 2.23
CA GLY A 201 -15.86 -2.00 2.67
C GLY A 201 -15.46 -1.68 4.10
N THR A 202 -16.26 -2.08 5.01
CA THR A 202 -16.26 -1.69 6.41
C THR A 202 -14.99 -2.19 7.09
N PHE A 203 -13.95 -1.35 7.18
CA PHE A 203 -13.03 -1.45 8.32
C PHE A 203 -13.77 -0.82 9.50
N VAL A 204 -14.37 -1.65 10.29
CA VAL A 204 -15.07 -1.25 11.51
C VAL A 204 -13.98 -1.02 12.56
N SER A 205 -13.79 0.24 12.99
CA SER A 205 -13.36 0.56 14.37
C SER A 205 -14.14 -0.32 15.33
N PRO A 206 -13.69 -0.62 16.56
CA PRO A 206 -14.44 -1.43 17.48
C PRO A 206 -15.84 -0.84 17.68
N VAL A 207 -16.75 -1.22 16.79
CA VAL A 207 -18.16 -0.91 16.87
C VAL A 207 -18.73 -1.89 17.85
N GLU A 208 -19.46 -1.38 18.80
CA GLU A 208 -20.36 -2.16 19.63
C GLU A 208 -21.10 -3.17 18.75
N LEU A 209 -20.76 -4.45 18.92
CA LEU A 209 -21.24 -5.57 18.14
C LEU A 209 -22.70 -5.85 18.47
N SER A 210 -23.62 -5.12 17.86
CA SER A 210 -25.05 -5.43 17.84
C SER A 210 -25.46 -6.09 16.52
N GLY A 211 -24.83 -7.21 16.18
CA GLY A 211 -25.17 -8.01 15.00
C GLY A 211 -25.58 -9.43 15.39
N THR A 212 -26.44 -10.07 14.58
CA THR A 212 -26.77 -11.49 14.73
C THR A 212 -25.48 -12.34 14.64
N ARG A 213 -25.47 -13.53 15.26
CA ARG A 213 -24.31 -14.44 15.24
C ARG A 213 -23.84 -14.78 13.82
N GLU A 214 -24.78 -14.89 12.91
CA GLU A 214 -24.51 -15.17 11.48
C GLU A 214 -23.69 -14.05 10.81
N LYS A 215 -24.02 -12.80 11.09
CA LYS A 215 -23.27 -11.65 10.56
C LYS A 215 -21.83 -11.61 11.08
N ARG A 216 -21.64 -11.92 12.37
CA ARG A 216 -20.29 -12.01 12.97
C ARG A 216 -19.44 -13.11 12.35
N LEU A 217 -20.04 -14.27 12.10
CA LEU A 217 -19.35 -15.38 11.45
C LEU A 217 -18.95 -15.01 10.04
N GLN A 218 -19.83 -14.36 9.30
CA GLN A 218 -19.55 -13.89 7.94
C GLN A 218 -18.38 -12.89 7.94
N GLU A 219 -18.38 -11.91 8.83
CA GLU A 219 -17.30 -10.93 8.95
C GLU A 219 -15.94 -11.60 9.26
N ILE A 220 -15.94 -12.61 10.14
CA ILE A 220 -14.72 -13.35 10.47
C ILE A 220 -14.26 -14.22 9.28
N THR A 221 -15.18 -14.90 8.59
CA THR A 221 -14.81 -15.71 7.42
C THR A 221 -14.29 -14.88 6.25
N GLU A 222 -14.91 -13.75 5.95
CA GLU A 222 -14.43 -12.81 4.93
C GLU A 222 -13.03 -12.28 5.26
N PHE A 223 -12.77 -11.96 6.52
CA PHE A 223 -11.44 -11.56 6.97
C PHE A 223 -10.42 -12.69 6.80
N MET A 224 -10.77 -13.93 7.16
CA MET A 224 -9.89 -15.09 7.02
C MET A 224 -9.61 -15.42 5.56
N GLU A 225 -10.61 -15.34 4.68
CA GLU A 225 -10.47 -15.54 3.23
C GLU A 225 -9.59 -14.47 2.59
N PHE A 226 -9.71 -13.23 3.04
CA PHE A 226 -8.85 -12.13 2.55
C PHE A 226 -7.38 -12.32 2.94
N HIS A 227 -7.11 -12.91 4.12
CA HIS A 227 -5.78 -13.17 4.65
C HIS A 227 -5.29 -14.62 4.44
N ILE A 228 -5.90 -15.38 3.51
CA ILE A 228 -5.61 -16.81 3.31
C ILE A 228 -4.15 -17.11 2.92
N CYS A 229 -3.47 -16.14 2.33
CA CYS A 229 -2.04 -16.24 1.97
C CYS A 229 -1.08 -15.87 3.12
N GLU A 230 -1.59 -15.43 4.26
CA GLU A 230 -0.82 -15.06 5.44
C GLU A 230 -0.91 -16.16 6.49
N GLN A 231 0.12 -16.30 7.33
CA GLN A 231 0.03 -17.22 8.49
C GLN A 231 -0.88 -16.60 9.56
N LEU A 232 -2.19 -16.68 9.33
CA LEU A 232 -3.18 -16.17 10.26
C LEU A 232 -3.20 -17.01 11.54
N SER A 233 -3.17 -16.36 12.70
CA SER A 233 -3.25 -17.00 14.00
C SER A 233 -4.59 -16.70 14.69
N LEU A 234 -5.02 -17.60 15.58
CA LEU A 234 -6.21 -17.39 16.39
C LEU A 234 -6.12 -16.11 17.26
N ASP A 235 -4.91 -15.73 17.68
CA ASP A 235 -4.70 -14.53 18.48
C ASP A 235 -4.94 -13.25 17.67
N GLN A 236 -4.53 -13.22 16.43
CA GLN A 236 -4.81 -12.10 15.52
C GLN A 236 -6.32 -11.94 15.29
N LEU A 237 -7.06 -13.06 15.15
CA LEU A 237 -8.52 -13.01 15.07
C LEU A 237 -9.15 -12.47 16.37
N CYS A 238 -8.66 -12.92 17.54
CA CYS A 238 -9.13 -12.44 18.83
C CYS A 238 -8.92 -10.94 19.01
N GLU A 239 -7.75 -10.46 18.65
CA GLU A 239 -7.39 -9.04 18.72
C GLU A 239 -8.21 -8.19 17.75
N HIS A 240 -8.30 -8.63 16.50
CA HIS A 240 -9.01 -7.89 15.45
C HIS A 240 -10.52 -7.74 15.75
N PHE A 241 -11.17 -8.82 16.16
CA PHE A 241 -12.61 -8.83 16.44
C PHE A 241 -12.96 -8.52 17.89
N SER A 242 -11.98 -8.26 18.75
CA SER A 242 -12.16 -8.05 20.20
C SER A 242 -12.98 -9.17 20.85
N LEU A 243 -12.73 -10.42 20.44
CA LEU A 243 -13.40 -11.62 20.94
C LEU A 243 -12.42 -12.54 21.66
N SER A 244 -12.91 -13.26 22.69
CA SER A 244 -12.09 -14.29 23.33
C SER A 244 -11.91 -15.51 22.43
N ARG A 245 -10.78 -16.23 22.58
CA ARG A 245 -10.53 -17.51 21.88
C ARG A 245 -11.71 -18.46 21.97
N SER A 246 -12.29 -18.61 23.18
CA SER A 246 -13.44 -19.47 23.39
C SER A 246 -14.70 -19.01 22.66
N SER A 247 -14.88 -17.70 22.48
CA SER A 247 -16.02 -17.14 21.75
C SER A 247 -15.93 -17.44 20.26
N ILE A 248 -14.75 -17.24 19.65
CA ILE A 248 -14.53 -17.54 18.23
C ILE A 248 -14.64 -19.04 17.98
N GLN A 249 -14.01 -19.88 18.81
CA GLN A 249 -14.11 -21.34 18.69
C GLN A 249 -15.55 -21.85 18.79
N LYS A 250 -16.33 -21.37 19.77
CA LYS A 250 -17.73 -21.74 19.90
C LYS A 250 -18.58 -21.31 18.73
N LEU A 251 -18.29 -20.13 18.16
CA LEU A 251 -18.99 -19.61 17.00
C LEU A 251 -18.76 -20.51 15.78
N PHE A 252 -17.52 -20.84 15.47
CA PHE A 252 -17.16 -21.71 14.36
C PHE A 252 -17.64 -23.14 14.55
N GLN A 253 -17.44 -23.72 15.73
CA GLN A 253 -17.90 -25.08 16.03
C GLN A 253 -19.40 -25.23 15.85
N LYS A 254 -20.18 -24.22 16.25
CA LYS A 254 -21.64 -24.25 16.13
C LYS A 254 -22.14 -24.10 14.70
N GLU A 255 -21.54 -23.18 13.93
CA GLU A 255 -22.07 -22.76 12.64
C GLU A 255 -21.37 -23.47 11.44
N LYS A 256 -20.13 -23.92 11.61
CA LYS A 256 -19.32 -24.58 10.57
C LYS A 256 -18.92 -26.02 10.93
N GLY A 257 -19.10 -26.44 12.18
CA GLY A 257 -18.75 -27.78 12.65
C GLY A 257 -17.25 -28.03 12.83
N CYS A 258 -16.42 -27.03 12.65
CA CYS A 258 -14.95 -27.11 12.75
C CYS A 258 -14.38 -25.93 13.54
N GLY A 259 -13.09 -25.97 13.86
CA GLY A 259 -12.40 -24.85 14.47
C GLY A 259 -12.07 -23.75 13.44
N PRO A 260 -11.85 -22.49 13.88
CA PRO A 260 -11.54 -21.40 12.94
C PRO A 260 -10.28 -21.66 12.12
N MET A 261 -9.21 -22.18 12.70
CA MET A 261 -7.97 -22.48 11.97
C MET A 261 -8.07 -23.74 11.10
N GLU A 262 -9.01 -24.64 11.41
CA GLU A 262 -9.33 -25.81 10.57
C GLU A 262 -10.17 -25.42 9.35
N TYR A 263 -10.94 -24.34 9.47
CA TYR A 263 -11.75 -23.82 8.36
C TYR A 263 -10.91 -23.25 7.21
N VAL A 264 -9.69 -22.75 7.50
CA VAL A 264 -8.80 -22.11 6.53
C VAL A 264 -7.80 -23.08 5.89
N ASN A 265 -7.55 -24.24 6.53
CA ASN A 265 -6.65 -25.28 6.03
C ASN A 265 -7.41 -26.29 5.14
#